data_66d5eecf9e5b908a15370ebfd6b80f75
#
_entry.id   66d5eecf9e5b908a15370ebfd6b80f75
#
_cell.length_a   1.000
_cell.length_b   1.000
_cell.length_c   1.000
_cell.angle_alpha   90.00
_cell.angle_beta   90.00
_cell.angle_gamma   90.00
#
_symmetry.space_group_name_H-M   'P 1'
#
loop_
_entity.id
_entity.type
_entity.pdbx_description
1 polymer ?
#
loop_
_entity_poly.entity_id
_entity_poly.type
_entity_poly.pdbx_seq_one_letter_code
_entity_poly.pdbx_strand_id
1 'polypeptide(L)'
;MRTITHRYTGEQITFLQTMEETYGKFLYIEVALPPLGKGPPLHVHDEFEEEFEVVSGTLTITVEKEEKELTAGQQLLAPKGVKHTFNNKYEEPVVFRVKLTPGLYFEESARIH
;
A
#
# COMPACT_ATOMS: atom_id res chain seq x y z
N MET A 1 -5.37 -7.50 -16.01
CA MET A 1 -4.66 -6.84 -14.91
C MET A 1 -3.26 -7.42 -14.78
N ARG A 2 -2.33 -6.60 -14.41
CA ARG A 2 -0.93 -7.02 -14.30
C ARG A 2 -0.55 -7.27 -12.85
N THR A 3 0.06 -8.44 -12.59
CA THR A 3 0.51 -8.82 -11.26
C THR A 3 2.03 -8.99 -11.28
N ILE A 4 2.69 -8.43 -10.26
CA ILE A 4 4.12 -8.56 -10.06
C ILE A 4 4.34 -9.30 -8.76
N THR A 5 5.26 -10.28 -8.76
CA THR A 5 5.60 -11.04 -7.56
C THR A 5 7.03 -10.69 -7.14
N HIS A 6 7.18 -10.28 -5.89
CA HIS A 6 8.51 -9.98 -5.35
C HIS A 6 9.24 -11.28 -5.07
N ARG A 7 10.43 -11.43 -5.66
CA ARG A 7 11.21 -12.67 -5.63
C ARG A 7 11.53 -13.18 -4.23
N TYR A 8 11.87 -12.30 -3.33
CA TYR A 8 12.36 -12.69 -2.00
C TYR A 8 11.29 -12.69 -0.92
N THR A 9 10.32 -11.82 -1.00
CA THR A 9 9.28 -11.69 0.02
C THR A 9 8.01 -12.45 -0.31
N GLY A 10 7.80 -12.80 -1.59
CA GLY A 10 6.56 -13.41 -2.03
C GLY A 10 5.40 -12.45 -2.14
N GLU A 11 5.64 -11.15 -1.91
CA GLU A 11 4.61 -10.14 -2.05
C GLU A 11 4.12 -10.08 -3.50
N GLN A 12 2.81 -10.10 -3.68
CA GLN A 12 2.20 -9.97 -5.00
C GLN A 12 1.46 -8.64 -5.09
N ILE A 13 1.74 -7.89 -6.14
CA ILE A 13 1.09 -6.60 -6.37
C ILE A 13 0.33 -6.68 -7.69
N THR A 14 -0.97 -6.44 -7.64
CA THR A 14 -1.82 -6.39 -8.81
C THR A 14 -2.27 -4.96 -9.04
N PHE A 15 -2.02 -4.44 -10.23
CA PHE A 15 -2.42 -3.07 -10.59
C PHE A 15 -3.89 -3.08 -10.99
N LEU A 16 -4.73 -2.47 -10.16
CA LEU A 16 -6.16 -2.36 -10.42
C LEU A 16 -6.46 -1.15 -11.30
N GLN A 17 -5.83 -0.01 -10.99
CA GLN A 17 -5.90 1.20 -11.80
C GLN A 17 -4.55 1.90 -11.75
N THR A 18 -3.99 2.17 -12.91
CA THR A 18 -2.69 2.84 -13.00
C THR A 18 -2.87 4.35 -12.94
N MET A 19 -1.77 5.06 -12.69
CA MET A 19 -1.78 6.52 -12.74
C MET A 19 -2.22 7.02 -14.10
N GLU A 20 -1.81 6.35 -15.16
CA GLU A 20 -2.20 6.68 -16.52
C GLU A 20 -3.70 6.55 -16.72
N GLU A 21 -4.28 5.46 -16.26
CA GLU A 21 -5.72 5.21 -16.39
C GLU A 21 -6.58 6.21 -15.60
N THR A 22 -6.02 6.78 -14.52
CA THR A 22 -6.74 7.75 -13.69
C THR A 22 -6.34 9.19 -14.01
N TYR A 23 -5.57 9.41 -15.08
CA TYR A 23 -5.08 10.73 -15.47
C TYR A 23 -4.25 11.41 -14.37
N GLY A 24 -3.43 10.62 -13.67
CA GLY A 24 -2.57 11.13 -12.62
C GLY A 24 -3.25 11.34 -11.27
N LYS A 25 -4.49 10.95 -11.13
CA LYS A 25 -5.23 11.19 -9.88
C LYS A 25 -4.86 10.25 -8.76
N PHE A 26 -4.66 8.97 -9.09
CA PHE A 26 -4.26 7.99 -8.09
C PHE A 26 -3.76 6.71 -8.75
N LEU A 27 -3.05 5.92 -7.96
CA LEU A 27 -2.67 4.55 -8.29
C LEU A 27 -3.43 3.64 -7.32
N TYR A 28 -4.07 2.60 -7.84
CA TYR A 28 -4.84 1.67 -7.03
C TYR A 28 -4.31 0.27 -7.24
N ILE A 29 -3.84 -0.36 -6.15
CA ILE A 29 -3.23 -1.68 -6.22
C ILE A 29 -3.85 -2.62 -5.20
N GLU A 30 -3.74 -3.92 -5.46
CA GLU A 30 -4.07 -4.95 -4.50
C GLU A 30 -2.78 -5.68 -4.16
N VAL A 31 -2.54 -5.86 -2.88
CA VAL A 31 -1.32 -6.48 -2.37
C VAL A 31 -1.69 -7.75 -1.62
N ALA A 32 -0.97 -8.83 -1.91
CA ALA A 32 -1.11 -10.09 -1.18
C ALA A 32 0.23 -10.41 -0.55
N LEU A 33 0.23 -10.57 0.78
CA LEU A 33 1.40 -11.01 1.52
C LEU A 33 1.21 -12.45 1.95
N PRO A 34 2.22 -13.29 1.73
CA PRO A 34 2.14 -14.68 2.22
C PRO A 34 2.15 -14.72 3.75
N PRO A 35 1.85 -15.88 4.34
CA PRO A 35 1.95 -16.05 5.79
C PRO A 35 3.32 -15.60 6.29
N LEU A 36 3.35 -14.84 7.38
CA LEU A 36 4.56 -14.30 7.99
C LEU A 36 5.39 -13.43 7.05
N GLY A 37 4.75 -12.92 5.99
CA GLY A 37 5.42 -12.10 4.99
C GLY A 37 5.80 -10.74 5.52
N LYS A 38 7.05 -10.33 5.24
CA LYS A 38 7.54 -9.01 5.63
C LYS A 38 7.24 -8.00 4.54
N GLY A 39 6.77 -6.83 4.96
CA GLY A 39 6.62 -5.72 4.05
C GLY A 39 7.91 -4.92 3.93
N PRO A 40 7.82 -3.72 3.37
CA PRO A 40 8.98 -2.86 3.21
C PRO A 40 9.48 -2.35 4.56
N PRO A 41 10.72 -1.88 4.64
CA PRO A 41 11.19 -1.22 5.85
C PRO A 41 10.38 0.05 6.11
N LEU A 42 10.47 0.57 7.34
CA LEU A 42 9.81 1.82 7.69
C LEU A 42 10.28 2.91 6.75
N HIS A 43 9.34 3.59 6.11
CA HIS A 43 9.65 4.57 5.08
C HIS A 43 8.67 5.73 5.11
N VAL A 44 8.99 6.79 4.39
CA VAL A 44 8.16 7.99 4.32
C VAL A 44 7.99 8.39 2.85
N HIS A 45 6.78 8.80 2.50
CA HIS A 45 6.49 9.36 1.19
C HIS A 45 6.05 10.81 1.37
N ASP A 46 6.79 11.74 0.75
CA ASP A 46 6.49 13.16 0.86
C ASP A 46 5.55 13.66 -0.23
N GLU A 47 5.36 12.87 -1.28
CA GLU A 47 4.63 13.29 -2.48
C GLU A 47 3.23 12.71 -2.60
N PHE A 48 2.90 11.68 -1.81
CA PHE A 48 1.57 11.08 -1.86
C PHE A 48 1.16 10.48 -0.53
N GLU A 49 -0.14 10.29 -0.37
CA GLU A 49 -0.69 9.60 0.79
C GLU A 49 -1.14 8.21 0.36
N GLU A 50 -1.26 7.29 1.32
CA GLU A 50 -1.67 5.93 1.07
C GLU A 50 -2.87 5.58 1.95
N GLU A 51 -3.93 5.09 1.31
CA GLU A 51 -5.12 4.63 2.01
C GLU A 51 -5.17 3.11 1.90
N PHE A 52 -5.14 2.43 3.05
CA PHE A 52 -5.13 0.97 3.14
C PHE A 52 -6.52 0.45 3.48
N GLU A 53 -6.91 -0.64 2.82
CA GLU A 53 -8.15 -1.34 3.13
C GLU A 53 -7.91 -2.83 3.06
N VAL A 54 -8.18 -3.54 4.16
CA VAL A 54 -7.97 -5.00 4.19
C VAL A 54 -9.17 -5.70 3.58
N VAL A 55 -8.87 -6.65 2.69
CA VAL A 55 -9.89 -7.48 2.04
C VAL A 55 -10.05 -8.80 2.80
N SER A 56 -8.94 -9.44 3.17
CA SER A 56 -8.97 -10.69 3.94
C SER A 56 -7.69 -10.85 4.74
N GLY A 57 -7.77 -11.58 5.83
CA GLY A 57 -6.63 -11.77 6.74
C GLY A 57 -6.46 -10.60 7.69
N THR A 58 -5.29 -10.51 8.31
CA THR A 58 -4.96 -9.45 9.26
C THR A 58 -3.66 -8.77 8.83
N LEU A 59 -3.71 -7.47 8.63
CA LEU A 59 -2.55 -6.66 8.27
C LEU A 59 -2.07 -5.92 9.51
N THR A 60 -0.78 -6.07 9.84
CA THR A 60 -0.16 -5.26 10.88
C THR A 60 0.49 -4.07 10.20
N ILE A 61 0.06 -2.87 10.56
CA ILE A 61 0.57 -1.64 9.98
C ILE A 61 1.05 -0.71 11.08
N THR A 62 2.24 -0.13 10.88
CA THR A 62 2.82 0.81 11.82
C THR A 62 2.87 2.19 11.17
N VAL A 63 2.25 3.16 11.81
CA VAL A 63 2.26 4.55 11.36
C VAL A 63 2.93 5.37 12.46
N GLU A 64 4.06 6.00 12.14
CA GLU A 64 4.95 6.61 13.09
C GLU A 64 5.41 5.55 14.12
N LYS A 65 5.00 5.68 15.36
CA LYS A 65 5.37 4.73 16.43
C LYS A 65 4.20 3.86 16.85
N GLU A 66 3.07 4.00 16.18
CA GLU A 66 1.85 3.32 16.56
C GLU A 66 1.57 2.12 15.67
N GLU A 67 1.54 0.93 16.27
CA GLU A 67 1.25 -0.30 15.55
C GLU A 67 -0.23 -0.63 15.69
N LYS A 68 -0.86 -0.94 14.56
CA LYS A 68 -2.28 -1.29 14.51
C LYS A 68 -2.49 -2.55 13.69
N GLU A 69 -3.53 -3.30 14.05
CA GLU A 69 -3.93 -4.46 13.27
C GLU A 69 -5.27 -4.17 12.60
N LEU A 70 -5.32 -4.42 11.30
CA LEU A 70 -6.53 -4.23 10.51
C LEU A 70 -7.03 -5.57 10.01
N THR A 71 -8.33 -5.79 10.14
CA THR A 71 -8.99 -6.98 9.60
C THR A 71 -9.93 -6.58 8.47
N ALA A 72 -10.56 -7.56 7.82
CA ALA A 72 -11.39 -7.34 6.64
C ALA A 72 -12.38 -6.20 6.81
N GLY A 73 -12.41 -5.28 5.87
CA GLY A 73 -13.28 -4.11 5.88
C GLY A 73 -12.74 -2.90 6.60
N GLN A 74 -11.64 -3.04 7.34
CA GLN A 74 -11.06 -1.91 8.07
C GLN A 74 -10.11 -1.13 7.17
N GLN A 75 -10.03 0.18 7.41
CA GLN A 75 -9.25 1.11 6.62
C GLN A 75 -8.34 1.94 7.51
N LEU A 76 -7.23 2.41 6.92
CA LEU A 76 -6.31 3.30 7.59
C LEU A 76 -5.62 4.19 6.56
N LEU A 77 -5.52 5.48 6.87
CA LEU A 77 -4.83 6.45 6.02
C LEU A 77 -3.44 6.72 6.58
N ALA A 78 -2.42 6.57 5.74
CA ALA A 78 -1.06 7.01 6.04
C ALA A 78 -0.82 8.32 5.28
N PRO A 79 -0.83 9.48 5.97
CA PRO A 79 -0.68 10.77 5.30
C PRO A 79 0.72 10.98 4.73
N LYS A 80 0.85 11.98 3.87
CA LYS A 80 2.16 12.41 3.36
C LYS A 80 3.08 12.78 4.52
N GLY A 81 4.35 12.46 4.39
CA GLY A 81 5.36 12.86 5.36
C GLY A 81 5.35 12.05 6.65
N VAL A 82 4.54 11.01 6.72
CA VAL A 82 4.42 10.17 7.92
C VAL A 82 5.08 8.83 7.65
N LYS A 83 5.97 8.42 8.54
CA LYS A 83 6.67 7.14 8.40
C LYS A 83 5.70 5.98 8.62
N HIS A 84 5.75 4.98 7.75
CA HIS A 84 4.90 3.81 7.90
C HIS A 84 5.55 2.56 7.33
N THR A 85 5.07 1.41 7.79
CA THR A 85 5.43 0.10 7.26
C THR A 85 4.30 -0.88 7.57
N PHE A 86 4.34 -2.03 6.92
CA PHE A 86 3.34 -3.07 7.16
C PHE A 86 3.99 -4.45 7.06
N ASN A 87 3.35 -5.43 7.69
CA ASN A 87 3.75 -6.83 7.55
C ASN A 87 2.60 -7.75 7.91
N ASN A 88 2.79 -9.03 7.66
CA ASN A 88 1.84 -10.07 8.05
C ASN A 88 2.50 -10.92 9.15
N LYS A 89 2.03 -10.78 10.38
CA LYS A 89 2.55 -11.51 11.53
C LYS A 89 1.89 -12.87 11.74
N TYR A 90 0.93 -13.23 10.90
CA TYR A 90 0.10 -14.42 11.09
C TYR A 90 0.40 -15.48 10.05
N GLU A 91 -0.07 -16.69 10.30
CA GLU A 91 0.14 -17.84 9.42
C GLU A 91 -0.86 -17.91 8.27
N GLU A 92 -1.79 -16.96 8.20
CA GLU A 92 -2.71 -16.85 7.08
C GLU A 92 -2.27 -15.73 6.15
N PRO A 93 -2.48 -15.88 4.84
CA PRO A 93 -2.16 -14.77 3.93
C PRO A 93 -3.07 -13.58 4.20
N VAL A 94 -2.59 -12.38 3.89
CA VAL A 94 -3.39 -11.17 3.96
C VAL A 94 -3.48 -10.53 2.59
N VAL A 95 -4.67 -10.07 2.23
CA VAL A 95 -4.92 -9.35 0.99
C VAL A 95 -5.48 -7.99 1.37
N PHE A 96 -4.87 -6.95 0.84
CA PHE A 96 -5.32 -5.58 1.10
C PHE A 96 -5.14 -4.72 -0.13
N ARG A 97 -5.84 -3.61 -0.17
CA ARG A 97 -5.77 -2.66 -1.28
C ARG A 97 -5.18 -1.37 -0.79
N VAL A 98 -4.42 -0.72 -1.66
CA VAL A 98 -3.80 0.56 -1.37
C VAL A 98 -4.12 1.53 -2.48
N LYS A 99 -4.64 2.69 -2.09
CA LYS A 99 -4.86 3.79 -3.01
C LYS A 99 -3.81 4.85 -2.70
N LEU A 100 -2.94 5.10 -3.66
CA LEU A 100 -1.89 6.09 -3.54
C LEU A 100 -2.33 7.35 -4.28
N THR A 101 -2.57 8.42 -3.52
CA THR A 101 -3.06 9.67 -4.08
C THR A 101 -1.95 10.71 -3.99
N PRO A 102 -1.44 11.18 -5.14
CA PRO A 102 -0.39 12.19 -5.13
C PRO A 102 -0.93 13.54 -4.70
N GLY A 103 -0.05 14.36 -4.11
CA GLY A 103 -0.37 15.76 -3.87
C GLY A 103 -0.35 16.52 -5.20
N LEU A 104 -0.81 17.75 -5.17
CA LEU A 104 -0.87 18.59 -6.37
C LEU A 104 0.50 18.71 -7.05
N TYR A 105 1.53 18.83 -6.26
CA TYR A 105 2.90 18.99 -6.76
C TYR A 105 3.36 17.76 -7.53
N PHE A 106 3.10 16.59 -7.00
CA PHE A 106 3.44 15.32 -7.63
C PHE A 106 2.70 15.16 -8.96
N GLU A 107 1.43 15.50 -8.97
CA GLU A 107 0.61 15.39 -10.16
C GLU A 107 1.14 16.26 -11.31
N GLU A 108 1.57 17.48 -11.02
CA GLU A 108 2.17 18.35 -12.01
C GLU A 108 3.47 17.77 -12.56
N SER A 109 4.31 17.23 -11.68
CA SER A 109 5.56 16.60 -12.09
C SER A 109 5.30 15.40 -12.99
N ALA A 110 4.29 14.61 -12.68
CA ALA A 110 3.94 13.44 -13.49
C ALA A 110 3.46 13.82 -14.88
N ARG A 111 2.86 14.99 -15.05
CA ARG A 111 2.39 15.46 -16.36
C ARG A 111 3.53 15.93 -17.26
N ILE A 112 4.60 16.38 -16.67
CA ILE A 112 5.76 16.86 -17.40
C ILE A 112 6.58 15.71 -17.97
N HIS A 113 6.53 14.57 -17.34
CA HIS A 113 7.22 13.36 -17.74
C HIS A 113 6.35 12.49 -18.64
#